data_b7b2146ca7c217956b8be2e8eb7bf3a9
#
_entry.id   b7b2146ca7c217956b8be2e8eb7bf3a9
#
_cell.length_a   1.000
_cell.length_b   1.000
_cell.length_c   1.000
_cell.angle_alpha   90.00
_cell.angle_beta   90.00
_cell.angle_gamma   90.00
#
_symmetry.space_group_name_H-M   'P 1'
#
loop_
_entity.id
_entity.type
_entity.pdbx_description
1 polymer ?
#
loop_
_entity_poly.entity_id
_entity_poly.type
_entity_poly.pdbx_seq_one_letter_code
_entity_poly.pdbx_strand_id
1 'polypeptide(L)'
;MDIEDVILLIEKIMINQTGRTLSDTDITVIKGLHEGLTYSAIAENHNYHDGYVGEKSRSLYRVMTAELGYPVTKHNFRWVIDRMEIMRKRERRVKQARKRLSR
;
A
#
# COMPACT_ATOMS: atom_id res chain seq x y z
N MET A 1 9.20 -8.06 1.69
CA MET A 1 8.01 -8.22 0.81
C MET A 1 8.34 -7.63 -0.54
N ASP A 2 8.10 -8.35 -1.61
CA ASP A 2 8.37 -7.80 -2.92
C ASP A 2 7.26 -6.83 -3.36
N ILE A 3 7.52 -6.07 -4.41
CA ILE A 3 6.62 -5.00 -4.85
C ILE A 3 5.26 -5.55 -5.30
N GLU A 4 5.21 -6.74 -5.86
CA GLU A 4 3.94 -7.34 -6.28
C GLU A 4 3.05 -7.61 -5.08
N ASP A 5 3.60 -8.11 -3.98
CA ASP A 5 2.86 -8.32 -2.74
C ASP A 5 2.37 -7.01 -2.14
N VAL A 6 3.19 -5.96 -2.20
CA VAL A 6 2.80 -4.62 -1.75
C VAL A 6 1.59 -4.13 -2.55
N ILE A 7 1.64 -4.25 -3.87
CA ILE A 7 0.55 -3.84 -4.75
C ILE A 7 -0.73 -4.60 -4.42
N LEU A 8 -0.64 -5.92 -4.25
CA LEU A 8 -1.80 -6.75 -3.93
C LEU A 8 -2.43 -6.37 -2.59
N LEU A 9 -1.63 -6.09 -1.57
CA LEU A 9 -2.13 -5.65 -0.27
C LEU A 9 -2.85 -4.31 -0.38
N ILE A 10 -2.27 -3.35 -1.07
CA ILE A 10 -2.88 -2.03 -1.25
C ILE A 10 -4.14 -2.13 -2.12
N GLU A 11 -4.12 -2.96 -3.15
CA GLU A 11 -5.31 -3.19 -3.98
C GLU A 11 -6.47 -3.75 -3.16
N LYS A 12 -6.18 -4.69 -2.26
CA LYS A 12 -7.19 -5.23 -1.34
C LYS A 12 -7.80 -4.13 -0.47
N ILE A 13 -6.97 -3.24 0.06
CA ILE A 13 -7.42 -2.09 0.83
C ILE A 13 -8.31 -1.18 -0.02
N MET A 14 -7.87 -0.89 -1.24
CA MET A 14 -8.61 -0.03 -2.17
C MET A 14 -9.99 -0.61 -2.47
N ILE A 15 -10.07 -1.89 -2.76
CA ILE A 15 -11.34 -2.58 -3.02
C ILE A 15 -12.24 -2.52 -1.79
N ASN A 16 -11.70 -2.78 -0.59
CA ASN A 16 -12.47 -2.75 0.65
C ASN A 16 -13.06 -1.37 0.95
N GLN A 17 -12.30 -0.31 0.70
CA GLN A 17 -12.70 1.05 1.06
C GLN A 17 -13.49 1.77 -0.04
N THR A 18 -13.22 1.47 -1.31
CA THR A 18 -13.80 2.22 -2.43
C THR A 18 -14.56 1.37 -3.44
N GLY A 19 -14.41 0.06 -3.40
CA GLY A 19 -14.94 -0.84 -4.42
C GLY A 19 -14.17 -0.79 -5.74
N ARG A 20 -13.07 -0.07 -5.82
CA ARG A 20 -12.27 0.10 -7.04
C ARG A 20 -10.97 -0.66 -6.95
N THR A 21 -10.47 -1.10 -8.11
CA THR A 21 -9.13 -1.63 -8.25
C THR A 21 -8.14 -0.48 -8.46
N LEU A 22 -6.84 -0.78 -8.35
CA LEU A 22 -5.79 0.19 -8.65
C LEU A 22 -5.68 0.39 -10.16
N SER A 23 -5.53 1.65 -10.57
CA SER A 23 -5.19 1.97 -11.96
C SER A 23 -3.70 1.75 -12.22
N ASP A 24 -3.29 1.75 -13.48
CA ASP A 24 -1.88 1.65 -13.83
C ASP A 24 -1.07 2.82 -13.24
N THR A 25 -1.65 4.02 -13.20
CA THR A 25 -1.03 5.19 -12.58
C THR A 25 -0.86 4.98 -11.07
N ASP A 26 -1.86 4.45 -10.39
CA ASP A 26 -1.76 4.15 -8.97
C ASP A 26 -0.61 3.17 -8.71
N ILE A 27 -0.49 2.13 -9.51
CA ILE A 27 0.57 1.14 -9.41
C ILE A 27 1.95 1.79 -9.60
N THR A 28 2.07 2.65 -10.60
CA THR A 28 3.31 3.39 -10.87
C THR A 28 3.72 4.25 -9.68
N VAL A 29 2.77 4.97 -9.09
CA VAL A 29 3.02 5.82 -7.92
C VAL A 29 3.41 4.96 -6.71
N ILE A 30 2.72 3.85 -6.47
CA ILE A 30 3.04 2.93 -5.36
C ILE A 30 4.47 2.40 -5.50
N LYS A 31 4.88 1.99 -6.69
CA LYS A 31 6.25 1.51 -6.94
C LYS A 31 7.28 2.58 -6.57
N GLY A 32 7.05 3.81 -7.01
CA GLY A 32 7.96 4.92 -6.70
C GLY A 32 8.02 5.23 -5.22
N LEU A 33 6.89 5.26 -4.54
CA LEU A 33 6.82 5.48 -3.09
C LEU A 33 7.55 4.37 -2.32
N HIS A 34 7.38 3.14 -2.76
CA HIS A 34 8.05 1.99 -2.12
C HIS A 34 9.56 2.04 -2.29
N GLU A 35 10.04 2.55 -3.41
CA GLU A 35 11.47 2.79 -3.65
C GLU A 35 12.03 3.99 -2.89
N GLY A 36 11.17 4.77 -2.25
CA GLY A 36 11.59 5.97 -1.51
C GLY A 36 11.81 7.19 -2.39
N LEU A 37 11.27 7.20 -3.61
CA LEU A 37 11.42 8.33 -4.52
C LEU A 37 10.59 9.53 -4.09
N THR A 38 11.07 10.73 -4.43
CA THR A 38 10.29 11.96 -4.25
C THR A 38 9.17 12.01 -5.28
N TYR A 39 8.15 12.83 -5.03
CA TYR A 39 7.08 13.06 -6.02
C TYR A 39 7.64 13.59 -7.34
N SER A 40 8.63 14.48 -7.26
CA SER A 40 9.29 15.02 -8.45
C SER A 40 9.99 13.93 -9.25
N ALA A 41 10.68 13.01 -8.58
CA ALA A 41 11.37 11.90 -9.25
C ALA A 41 10.37 10.96 -9.93
N ILE A 42 9.27 10.62 -9.26
CA ILE A 42 8.22 9.80 -9.86
C ILE A 42 7.61 10.49 -11.08
N ALA A 43 7.27 11.77 -10.95
CA ALA A 43 6.69 12.56 -12.02
C ALA A 43 7.63 12.64 -13.23
N GLU A 44 8.90 12.92 -13.00
CA GLU A 44 9.91 13.05 -14.05
C GLU A 44 10.09 11.73 -14.80
N ASN A 45 10.18 10.61 -14.08
CA ASN A 45 10.40 9.30 -14.69
C ASN A 45 9.23 8.84 -15.56
N HIS A 46 8.03 9.34 -15.32
CA HIS A 46 6.82 8.89 -16.01
C HIS A 46 6.10 10.02 -16.75
N ASN A 47 6.74 11.17 -16.85
CA ASN A 47 6.19 12.34 -17.55
C ASN A 47 4.86 12.84 -16.97
N TYR A 48 4.74 12.82 -15.62
CA TYR A 48 3.61 13.39 -14.89
C TYR A 48 3.99 14.75 -14.32
N HIS A 49 2.99 15.52 -13.89
CA HIS A 49 3.21 16.71 -13.07
C HIS A 49 3.42 16.33 -11.60
N ASP A 50 4.28 17.04 -10.90
CA ASP A 50 4.55 16.81 -9.48
C ASP A 50 3.27 16.87 -8.65
N GLY A 51 2.42 17.86 -8.92
CA GLY A 51 1.14 18.02 -8.22
C GLY A 51 0.23 16.83 -8.40
N TYR A 52 0.23 16.21 -9.58
CA TYR A 52 -0.57 15.02 -9.87
C TYR A 52 -0.12 13.83 -9.01
N VAL A 53 1.20 13.59 -8.94
CA VAL A 53 1.75 12.51 -8.11
C VAL A 53 1.41 12.74 -6.64
N GLY A 54 1.53 13.98 -6.17
CA GLY A 54 1.17 14.36 -4.80
C GLY A 54 -0.31 14.09 -4.50
N GLU A 55 -1.21 14.45 -5.40
CA GLU A 55 -2.64 14.19 -5.24
C GLU A 55 -2.96 12.70 -5.19
N LYS A 56 -2.38 11.92 -6.10
CA LYS A 56 -2.52 10.46 -6.13
C LYS A 56 -2.04 9.84 -4.83
N SER A 57 -0.90 10.28 -4.36
CA SER A 57 -0.30 9.77 -3.11
C SER A 57 -1.19 10.09 -1.90
N ARG A 58 -1.67 11.32 -1.78
CA ARG A 58 -2.55 11.73 -0.67
C ARG A 58 -3.87 10.98 -0.68
N SER A 59 -4.43 10.74 -1.86
CA SER A 59 -5.64 9.94 -2.01
C SER A 59 -5.42 8.51 -1.52
N LEU A 60 -4.29 7.91 -1.90
CA LEU A 60 -3.90 6.58 -1.47
C LEU A 60 -3.72 6.53 0.06
N TYR A 61 -3.04 7.50 0.64
CA TYR A 61 -2.82 7.56 2.09
C TYR A 61 -4.14 7.67 2.86
N ARG A 62 -5.12 8.43 2.34
CA ARG A 62 -6.44 8.53 2.98
C ARG A 62 -7.16 7.18 3.01
N VAL A 63 -7.11 6.43 1.92
CA VAL A 63 -7.72 5.11 1.83
C VAL A 63 -7.04 4.15 2.81
N MET A 64 -5.73 4.16 2.86
CA MET A 64 -4.96 3.32 3.79
C MET A 64 -5.22 3.71 5.25
N THR A 65 -5.29 5.01 5.53
CA THR A 65 -5.62 5.51 6.87
C THR A 65 -6.99 5.03 7.33
N ALA A 66 -7.98 5.08 6.44
CA ALA A 66 -9.33 4.60 6.76
C ALA A 66 -9.34 3.10 7.07
N GLU A 67 -8.60 2.31 6.33
CA GLU A 67 -8.53 0.86 6.55
C GLU A 67 -7.78 0.49 7.83
N LEU A 68 -6.62 1.14 8.05
CA LEU A 68 -5.69 0.76 9.11
C LEU A 68 -5.99 1.39 10.45
N GLY A 69 -6.73 2.51 10.47
CA GLY A 69 -7.11 3.20 11.71
C GLY A 69 -6.01 4.09 12.31
N TYR A 70 -4.94 4.37 11.57
CA TYR A 70 -3.90 5.31 11.99
C TYR A 70 -3.38 6.06 10.76
N PRO A 71 -2.81 7.29 10.96
CA PRO A 71 -2.39 8.12 9.82
C PRO A 71 -1.29 7.48 8.98
N VAL A 72 -1.52 7.42 7.67
CA VAL A 72 -0.52 7.01 6.69
C VAL A 72 -0.05 8.27 5.96
N THR A 73 1.26 8.47 5.91
CA THR A 73 1.89 9.65 5.30
C THR A 73 3.07 9.18 4.44
N LYS A 74 3.61 10.10 3.66
CA LYS A 74 4.83 9.83 2.90
C LYS A 74 5.99 9.40 3.82
N HIS A 75 6.08 10.00 5.00
CA HIS A 75 7.19 9.73 5.93
C HIS A 75 7.12 8.35 6.58
N ASN A 76 5.92 7.80 6.78
CA ASN A 76 5.75 6.49 7.42
C ASN A 76 5.32 5.38 6.46
N PHE A 77 5.17 5.67 5.17
CA PHE A 77 4.64 4.72 4.19
C PHE A 77 5.38 3.39 4.22
N ARG A 78 6.71 3.43 4.18
CA ARG A 78 7.52 2.22 4.17
C ARG A 78 7.39 1.41 5.46
N TRP A 79 7.37 2.10 6.59
CA TRP A 79 7.12 1.47 7.88
C TRP A 79 5.74 0.80 7.93
N VAL A 80 4.72 1.48 7.37
CA VAL A 80 3.36 0.93 7.30
C VAL A 80 3.33 -0.35 6.47
N ILE A 81 3.98 -0.36 5.32
CA ILE A 81 4.07 -1.55 4.47
C ILE A 81 4.75 -2.71 5.21
N ASP A 82 5.85 -2.45 5.90
CA ASP A 82 6.57 -3.48 6.67
C ASP A 82 5.68 -4.05 7.78
N ARG A 83 4.93 -3.17 8.47
CA ARG A 83 3.99 -3.59 9.50
C ARG A 83 2.86 -4.46 8.93
N MET A 84 2.33 -4.10 7.78
CA MET A 84 1.30 -4.89 7.10
C MET A 84 1.80 -6.29 6.77
N GLU A 85 3.05 -6.40 6.33
CA GLU A 85 3.67 -7.69 6.05
C GLU A 85 3.76 -8.56 7.31
N ILE A 86 4.22 -7.97 8.41
CA ILE A 86 4.31 -8.68 9.71
C ILE A 86 2.93 -9.19 10.13
N MET A 87 1.91 -8.35 10.05
CA MET A 87 0.54 -8.71 10.44
C MET A 87 -0.02 -9.83 9.55
N ARG A 88 0.26 -9.78 8.26
CA ARG A 88 -0.16 -10.83 7.32
C ARG A 88 0.47 -12.18 7.68
N LYS A 89 1.75 -12.19 8.01
CA LYS A 89 2.46 -13.42 8.42
C LYS A 89 1.91 -13.97 9.72
N ARG A 90 1.59 -13.09 10.67
CA ARG A 90 0.98 -13.50 11.95
C ARG A 90 -0.39 -14.13 11.73
N GLU A 91 -1.21 -13.57 10.89
CA GLU A 91 -2.52 -14.14 10.55
C GLU A 91 -2.42 -15.54 9.97
N ARG A 92 -1.47 -15.74 9.05
CA ARG A 92 -1.22 -17.07 8.46
C ARG A 92 -0.85 -18.09 9.53
N ARG A 93 0.03 -17.74 10.46
CA ARG A 93 0.45 -18.63 11.55
C ARG A 93 -0.70 -18.97 12.47
N VAL A 94 -1.52 -17.98 12.80
CA VAL A 94 -2.70 -18.19 13.66
C VAL A 94 -3.69 -19.12 12.98
N LYS A 95 -3.97 -18.94 11.71
CA LYS A 95 -4.86 -19.83 10.94
C LYS A 95 -4.35 -21.26 10.92
N GLN A 96 -3.05 -21.48 10.71
CA GLN A 96 -2.46 -22.81 10.73
C GLN A 96 -2.56 -23.47 12.10
N ALA A 97 -2.28 -22.72 13.16
CA ALA A 97 -2.41 -23.21 14.52
C ALA A 97 -3.84 -23.63 14.85
N ARG A 98 -4.83 -22.85 14.44
CA ARG A 98 -6.25 -23.17 14.59
C ARG A 98 -6.64 -24.45 13.86
N LYS A 99 -6.14 -24.64 12.64
CA LYS A 99 -6.38 -25.87 11.88
C LYS A 99 -5.83 -27.11 12.60
N ARG A 100 -4.64 -26.99 13.21
CA ARG A 100 -4.04 -28.10 13.96
C ARG A 100 -4.84 -28.45 15.21
N LEU A 101 -5.46 -27.46 15.85
CA LEU A 101 -6.21 -27.64 17.09
C LEU A 101 -7.65 -28.08 16.87
N SER A 102 -8.19 -27.93 15.67
CA SER A 102 -9.61 -28.17 15.39
C SER A 102 -9.93 -29.62 14.96
N ARG A 103 -9.13 -30.56 15.32
CA ARG A 103 -9.41 -31.99 15.10
C ARG A 103 -10.35 -32.55 16.13
#